data_bdaf3ceb8a3a5205a1ff4a438a3e848e
#
_entry.id   bdaf3ceb8a3a5205a1ff4a438a3e848e
#
_cell.length_a   1.000
_cell.length_b   1.000
_cell.length_c   1.000
_cell.angle_alpha   90.00
_cell.angle_beta   90.00
_cell.angle_gamma   90.00
#
_symmetry.space_group_name_H-M   'P 1'
#
loop_
_entity.id
_entity.type
_entity.pdbx_description
1 polymer ?
#
loop_
_entity_poly.entity_id
_entity_poly.type
_entity_poly.pdbx_seq_one_letter_code
_entity_poly.pdbx_strand_id
1 'polypeptide(L)'
;MKKRILGIALAICMMIFCVPMGVFAAEAPSFSGGTGTQGDPWLIASQADLTALAEFLNSGNAATFDTENAGVGNCHGYYFKQTADIDLTGVTWEPIGYSGSYYFAGNYDGGGHSITNAVSTGKVDPDGYATAGIFGWVAFGSVANLHVKNANFVATGQNNYSYVGGIAGVCYGSSIKNCSVENSSLESRRNNNNNCAGSIVGYSTGGTFEKCAAENNQIRTMAYGGGFVGEVNDDPNYGAGNSTFTNCYVANCTVISETDDSQGTSFSGGFAGEITDSTLTIQNCYVYQATLSTVGNAVPQGTGVFAGNLWGSSTIADTNCFFGACGTTENAGTASEKTEEEFRNGTVAGLLGEAFAQVGDYPKINGPADYSSVDAAIAKANALEKDNYKDFSAVEAAINTVVRDKNITEQGEVDAMAQAIENAITALQYKDADYTKVDEAIAKASALNKDAYTDFTAVETAINAVVRDKNITEQDEVDAMAKAIEDAMAALVEKPTEAPTATPTATPTAAPSASPTAAPTATPTAAPSASPTAVPTATPTAAPSASPTAAPTATPTVKPTATPTPAPKADPNNPKTGSSNLPVVFGSAALVLSGGALAAVLIYKKKRHEK
;
A
#
# COMPACT_ATOMS: atom_id res chain seq x y z
N MET A 1 45.73 -44.37 -37.18
CA MET A 1 45.11 -44.14 -35.84
C MET A 1 44.85 -42.68 -35.55
N LYS A 2 45.75 -41.71 -35.75
CA LYS A 2 45.52 -40.28 -35.43
C LYS A 2 44.32 -39.62 -36.15
N LYS A 3 43.97 -39.98 -37.42
CA LYS A 3 42.82 -39.42 -38.12
C LYS A 3 41.46 -39.96 -37.65
N ARG A 4 41.40 -41.17 -37.06
CA ARG A 4 40.16 -41.74 -36.50
C ARG A 4 39.85 -41.17 -35.09
N ILE A 5 40.87 -40.83 -34.31
CA ILE A 5 40.72 -40.21 -32.99
C ILE A 5 40.24 -38.76 -33.13
N LEU A 6 40.68 -38.01 -34.16
CA LEU A 6 40.22 -36.66 -34.41
C LEU A 6 38.74 -36.62 -34.88
N GLY A 7 38.32 -37.63 -35.65
CA GLY A 7 36.92 -37.74 -36.07
C GLY A 7 35.95 -38.07 -34.93
N ILE A 8 36.37 -38.91 -33.98
CA ILE A 8 35.59 -39.24 -32.78
C ILE A 8 35.54 -38.06 -31.81
N ALA A 9 36.64 -37.32 -31.62
CA ALA A 9 36.65 -36.10 -30.81
C ALA A 9 35.76 -34.98 -31.38
N LEU A 10 35.75 -34.81 -32.71
CA LEU A 10 34.85 -33.83 -33.39
C LEU A 10 33.37 -34.24 -33.31
N ALA A 11 33.06 -35.54 -33.41
CA ALA A 11 31.69 -36.06 -33.22
C ALA A 11 31.19 -35.93 -31.78
N ILE A 12 32.06 -36.12 -30.78
CA ILE A 12 31.73 -35.90 -29.38
C ILE A 12 31.54 -34.41 -29.08
N CYS A 13 32.38 -33.53 -29.64
CA CYS A 13 32.14 -32.07 -29.54
C CYS A 13 30.84 -31.63 -30.21
N MET A 14 30.47 -32.18 -31.39
CA MET A 14 29.19 -31.86 -32.02
C MET A 14 27.97 -32.42 -31.24
N MET A 15 28.11 -33.57 -30.55
CA MET A 15 27.02 -34.09 -29.70
C MET A 15 26.84 -33.31 -28.41
N ILE A 16 27.88 -32.66 -27.90
CA ILE A 16 27.79 -31.80 -26.70
C ILE A 16 27.14 -30.46 -27.04
N PHE A 17 27.21 -29.98 -28.31
CA PHE A 17 26.52 -28.77 -28.77
C PHE A 17 25.09 -29.02 -29.31
N CYS A 18 24.66 -30.29 -29.41
CA CYS A 18 23.30 -30.68 -29.78
C CYS A 18 22.45 -31.16 -28.59
N VAL A 19 22.84 -30.83 -27.34
CA VAL A 19 21.86 -30.78 -26.27
C VAL A 19 20.97 -29.59 -26.62
N PRO A 20 19.67 -29.79 -26.95
CA PRO A 20 18.79 -28.66 -27.00
C PRO A 20 18.91 -28.01 -25.62
N MET A 21 19.44 -26.78 -25.56
CA MET A 21 19.14 -25.94 -24.44
C MET A 21 17.62 -25.81 -24.51
N GLY A 22 16.95 -26.70 -23.79
CA GLY A 22 15.55 -26.52 -23.49
C GLY A 22 15.48 -25.12 -22.91
N VAL A 23 14.87 -24.21 -23.62
CA VAL A 23 14.34 -23.00 -23.00
C VAL A 23 13.39 -23.59 -21.95
N PHE A 24 13.86 -23.71 -20.70
CA PHE A 24 12.95 -24.00 -19.62
C PHE A 24 11.97 -22.85 -19.63
N ALA A 25 10.73 -23.13 -20.04
CA ALA A 25 9.65 -22.20 -19.86
C ALA A 25 9.68 -21.77 -18.39
N ALA A 26 9.63 -20.47 -18.12
CA ALA A 26 9.59 -20.01 -16.75
C ALA A 26 8.36 -20.62 -16.08
N GLU A 27 8.55 -21.21 -14.92
CA GLU A 27 7.48 -21.81 -14.14
C GLU A 27 6.67 -20.68 -13.48
N ALA A 28 5.35 -20.81 -13.44
CA ALA A 28 4.50 -19.86 -12.74
C ALA A 28 4.86 -19.83 -11.25
N PRO A 29 4.72 -18.68 -10.58
CA PRO A 29 4.85 -18.60 -9.12
C PRO A 29 3.89 -19.56 -8.43
N SER A 30 4.26 -20.03 -7.24
CA SER A 30 3.37 -20.78 -6.37
C SER A 30 2.41 -19.80 -5.68
N PHE A 31 1.21 -19.63 -6.23
CA PHE A 31 0.14 -18.85 -5.62
C PHE A 31 -0.63 -19.66 -4.59
N SER A 32 -1.54 -19.02 -3.85
CA SER A 32 -2.39 -19.68 -2.84
C SER A 32 -3.36 -20.73 -3.41
N GLY A 33 -3.43 -20.89 -4.73
CA GLY A 33 -4.21 -21.91 -5.43
C GLY A 33 -4.53 -21.53 -6.86
N GLY A 34 -5.29 -22.41 -7.53
CA GLY A 34 -5.72 -22.27 -8.91
C GLY A 34 -4.67 -22.68 -9.94
N THR A 35 -5.08 -22.70 -11.21
CA THR A 35 -4.25 -23.08 -12.36
C THR A 35 -4.08 -21.95 -13.38
N GLY A 36 -4.64 -20.76 -13.10
CA GLY A 36 -4.57 -19.60 -13.96
C GLY A 36 -5.55 -19.61 -15.14
N THR A 37 -6.46 -20.58 -15.21
CA THR A 37 -7.51 -20.61 -16.23
C THR A 37 -8.71 -19.78 -15.81
N GLN A 38 -9.60 -19.45 -16.75
CA GLN A 38 -10.82 -18.69 -16.44
C GLN A 38 -11.73 -19.41 -15.42
N GLY A 39 -11.80 -20.75 -15.48
CA GLY A 39 -12.62 -21.54 -14.56
C GLY A 39 -11.93 -21.85 -13.23
N ASP A 40 -10.61 -21.65 -13.15
CA ASP A 40 -9.79 -21.93 -11.98
C ASP A 40 -8.62 -20.91 -11.93
N PRO A 41 -8.90 -19.62 -11.62
CA PRO A 41 -7.90 -18.55 -11.62
C PRO A 41 -6.85 -18.76 -10.52
N TRP A 42 -5.65 -18.27 -10.74
CA TRP A 42 -4.66 -18.19 -9.65
C TRP A 42 -5.16 -17.29 -8.53
N LEU A 43 -5.07 -17.79 -7.29
CA LEU A 43 -5.60 -17.10 -6.12
C LEU A 43 -4.54 -16.18 -5.50
N ILE A 44 -4.89 -14.92 -5.36
CA ILE A 44 -4.10 -13.88 -4.69
C ILE A 44 -4.77 -13.63 -3.33
N ALA A 45 -4.33 -14.37 -2.30
CA ALA A 45 -4.92 -14.32 -0.96
C ALA A 45 -4.10 -13.51 0.03
N SER A 46 -2.88 -13.08 -0.35
CA SER A 46 -1.93 -12.47 0.56
C SER A 46 -1.01 -11.46 -0.14
N GLN A 47 -0.34 -10.63 0.66
CA GLN A 47 0.75 -9.78 0.21
C GLN A 47 1.83 -10.59 -0.53
N ALA A 48 2.14 -11.80 -0.07
CA ALA A 48 3.16 -12.64 -0.69
C ALA A 48 2.77 -13.07 -2.10
N ASP A 49 1.50 -13.45 -2.34
CA ASP A 49 1.01 -13.78 -3.68
C ASP A 49 1.07 -12.57 -4.63
N LEU A 50 0.65 -11.40 -4.13
CA LEU A 50 0.67 -10.18 -4.92
C LEU A 50 2.11 -9.77 -5.28
N THR A 51 3.05 -9.90 -4.34
CA THR A 51 4.48 -9.65 -4.56
C THR A 51 5.06 -10.65 -5.56
N ALA A 52 4.71 -11.93 -5.44
CA ALA A 52 5.16 -12.97 -6.38
C ALA A 52 4.70 -12.68 -7.82
N LEU A 53 3.49 -12.17 -8.01
CA LEU A 53 3.01 -11.73 -9.33
C LEU A 53 3.84 -10.55 -9.88
N ALA A 54 4.14 -9.56 -9.04
CA ALA A 54 4.96 -8.42 -9.43
C ALA A 54 6.39 -8.85 -9.81
N GLU A 55 7.02 -9.69 -9.01
CA GLU A 55 8.36 -10.21 -9.28
C GLU A 55 8.38 -11.06 -10.55
N PHE A 56 7.39 -11.91 -10.77
CA PHE A 56 7.28 -12.76 -11.95
C PHE A 56 7.25 -11.94 -13.25
N LEU A 57 6.43 -10.88 -13.28
CA LEU A 57 6.37 -9.97 -14.43
C LEU A 57 7.65 -9.15 -14.55
N ASN A 58 8.11 -8.56 -13.46
CA ASN A 58 9.22 -7.59 -13.45
C ASN A 58 10.59 -8.24 -13.70
N SER A 59 10.74 -9.54 -13.45
CA SER A 59 11.94 -10.31 -13.80
C SER A 59 12.03 -10.69 -15.28
N GLY A 60 10.95 -10.49 -16.05
CA GLY A 60 10.85 -10.92 -17.45
C GLY A 60 10.49 -12.40 -17.64
N ASN A 61 10.29 -13.15 -16.56
CA ASN A 61 9.88 -14.55 -16.65
C ASN A 61 8.51 -14.72 -17.33
N ALA A 62 7.59 -13.79 -17.05
CA ALA A 62 6.27 -13.78 -17.69
C ALA A 62 6.32 -13.54 -19.20
N ALA A 63 7.36 -12.89 -19.73
CA ALA A 63 7.50 -12.65 -21.18
C ALA A 63 7.75 -13.93 -21.97
N THR A 64 8.33 -14.96 -21.34
CA THR A 64 8.60 -16.28 -21.95
C THR A 64 7.62 -17.35 -21.50
N PHE A 65 6.74 -17.01 -20.56
CA PHE A 65 5.75 -17.93 -20.02
C PHE A 65 4.63 -18.15 -21.06
N ASP A 66 4.42 -19.42 -21.43
CA ASP A 66 3.40 -19.90 -22.35
C ASP A 66 3.41 -19.25 -23.76
N THR A 67 4.58 -19.21 -24.39
CA THR A 67 4.68 -18.80 -25.81
C THR A 67 4.05 -19.79 -26.78
N GLU A 68 3.69 -21.02 -26.35
CA GLU A 68 3.14 -22.07 -27.21
C GLU A 68 1.67 -21.80 -27.59
N ASN A 69 0.89 -21.14 -26.71
CA ASN A 69 -0.55 -20.95 -26.94
C ASN A 69 -0.94 -19.59 -27.52
N ALA A 70 -0.20 -18.52 -27.28
CA ALA A 70 -0.63 -17.19 -27.71
C ALA A 70 0.44 -16.35 -28.43
N GLY A 71 1.70 -16.72 -28.40
CA GLY A 71 2.79 -15.92 -28.96
C GLY A 71 2.99 -14.55 -28.27
N VAL A 72 2.30 -14.30 -27.16
CA VAL A 72 2.30 -13.04 -26.41
C VAL A 72 2.48 -13.39 -24.95
N GLY A 73 3.67 -13.17 -24.39
CA GLY A 73 3.97 -13.36 -22.97
C GLY A 73 3.20 -12.40 -22.05
N ASN A 74 3.76 -12.11 -20.90
CA ASN A 74 3.22 -11.14 -19.93
C ASN A 74 1.85 -11.54 -19.32
N CYS A 75 1.64 -12.83 -19.10
CA CYS A 75 0.40 -13.40 -18.55
C CYS A 75 -0.84 -13.29 -19.44
N HIS A 76 -0.67 -13.06 -20.74
CA HIS A 76 -1.80 -12.99 -21.67
C HIS A 76 -2.64 -14.27 -21.63
N GLY A 77 -3.96 -14.11 -21.43
CA GLY A 77 -4.90 -15.23 -21.36
C GLY A 77 -4.98 -15.92 -19.99
N TYR A 78 -4.16 -15.51 -19.01
CA TYR A 78 -4.24 -16.01 -17.64
C TYR A 78 -5.16 -15.17 -16.77
N TYR A 79 -5.72 -15.81 -15.74
CA TYR A 79 -6.70 -15.25 -14.83
C TYR A 79 -6.17 -15.30 -13.41
N PHE A 80 -6.33 -14.19 -12.70
CA PHE A 80 -5.95 -13.99 -11.29
C PHE A 80 -7.17 -13.53 -10.53
N LYS A 81 -7.37 -14.04 -9.32
CA LYS A 81 -8.47 -13.61 -8.46
C LYS A 81 -7.98 -13.31 -7.05
N GLN A 82 -8.17 -12.07 -6.62
CA GLN A 82 -7.97 -11.71 -5.22
C GLN A 82 -9.09 -12.31 -4.37
N THR A 83 -8.75 -12.87 -3.22
CA THR A 83 -9.69 -13.60 -2.34
C THR A 83 -9.71 -13.06 -0.91
N ALA A 84 -8.93 -12.02 -0.64
CA ALA A 84 -8.90 -11.32 0.65
C ALA A 84 -8.43 -9.88 0.46
N ASP A 85 -8.73 -9.01 1.42
CA ASP A 85 -8.11 -7.69 1.49
C ASP A 85 -6.61 -7.83 1.77
N ILE A 86 -5.80 -6.98 1.12
CA ILE A 86 -4.33 -7.02 1.23
C ILE A 86 -3.84 -5.68 1.78
N ASP A 87 -3.24 -5.72 2.96
CA ASP A 87 -2.58 -4.56 3.56
C ASP A 87 -1.08 -4.57 3.22
N LEU A 88 -0.61 -3.49 2.59
CA LEU A 88 0.79 -3.29 2.22
C LEU A 88 1.55 -2.36 3.20
N THR A 89 1.05 -2.19 4.42
CA THR A 89 1.72 -1.40 5.46
C THR A 89 3.15 -1.87 5.67
N GLY A 90 4.11 -0.95 5.57
CA GLY A 90 5.54 -1.23 5.77
C GLY A 90 6.24 -1.87 4.56
N VAL A 91 5.54 -2.07 3.45
CA VAL A 91 6.08 -2.60 2.20
C VAL A 91 6.37 -1.46 1.23
N THR A 92 7.56 -1.44 0.64
CA THR A 92 7.83 -0.62 -0.53
C THR A 92 7.33 -1.38 -1.75
N TRP A 93 6.21 -0.93 -2.31
CA TRP A 93 5.53 -1.61 -3.41
C TRP A 93 6.23 -1.35 -4.75
N GLU A 94 6.57 -2.41 -5.47
CA GLU A 94 6.95 -2.34 -6.88
C GLU A 94 5.73 -2.63 -7.77
N PRO A 95 5.39 -1.78 -8.74
CA PRO A 95 4.23 -1.98 -9.61
C PRO A 95 4.30 -3.31 -10.37
N ILE A 96 3.15 -3.97 -10.55
CA ILE A 96 3.02 -5.17 -11.39
C ILE A 96 3.18 -4.75 -12.85
N GLY A 97 4.28 -5.15 -13.51
CA GLY A 97 4.69 -4.65 -14.82
C GLY A 97 5.05 -3.17 -14.78
N TYR A 98 6.08 -2.73 -15.46
CA TYR A 98 6.56 -1.33 -15.32
C TYR A 98 7.01 -0.68 -16.62
N SER A 99 6.86 -1.36 -17.75
CA SER A 99 7.32 -0.84 -19.04
C SER A 99 6.55 -1.46 -20.21
N GLY A 100 6.75 -0.91 -21.40
CA GLY A 100 6.23 -1.48 -22.64
C GLY A 100 6.75 -2.88 -23.00
N SER A 101 7.78 -3.37 -22.29
CA SER A 101 8.29 -4.74 -22.44
C SER A 101 7.80 -5.67 -21.33
N TYR A 102 7.58 -5.13 -20.15
CA TYR A 102 7.12 -5.84 -18.95
C TYR A 102 5.79 -5.23 -18.50
N TYR A 103 4.71 -5.62 -19.15
CA TYR A 103 3.35 -5.15 -18.87
C TYR A 103 2.44 -6.30 -18.45
N PHE A 104 1.38 -5.99 -17.77
CA PHE A 104 0.36 -6.97 -17.41
C PHE A 104 -0.65 -7.11 -18.55
N ALA A 105 -0.74 -8.31 -19.15
CA ALA A 105 -1.70 -8.65 -20.21
C ALA A 105 -2.74 -9.68 -19.76
N GLY A 106 -2.74 -10.06 -18.49
CA GLY A 106 -3.69 -11.02 -17.92
C GLY A 106 -5.03 -10.42 -17.57
N ASN A 107 -5.84 -11.21 -16.89
CA ASN A 107 -7.14 -10.81 -16.36
C ASN A 107 -7.08 -10.87 -14.82
N TYR A 108 -7.13 -9.71 -14.17
CA TYR A 108 -7.11 -9.60 -12.71
C TYR A 108 -8.50 -9.25 -12.20
N ASP A 109 -9.08 -10.13 -11.39
CA ASP A 109 -10.33 -9.89 -10.66
C ASP A 109 -10.00 -9.63 -9.18
N GLY A 110 -10.17 -8.40 -8.74
CA GLY A 110 -10.01 -8.02 -7.33
C GLY A 110 -11.05 -8.64 -6.40
N GLY A 111 -12.09 -9.30 -6.93
CA GLY A 111 -13.11 -9.98 -6.13
C GLY A 111 -13.96 -9.06 -5.24
N GLY A 112 -13.89 -7.74 -5.41
CA GLY A 112 -14.46 -6.75 -4.53
C GLY A 112 -13.61 -6.47 -3.28
N HIS A 113 -12.39 -7.01 -3.23
CA HIS A 113 -11.46 -6.77 -2.13
C HIS A 113 -10.59 -5.53 -2.36
N SER A 114 -10.01 -5.04 -1.27
CA SER A 114 -9.15 -3.86 -1.28
C SER A 114 -7.66 -4.22 -1.24
N ILE A 115 -6.83 -3.31 -1.78
CA ILE A 115 -5.40 -3.21 -1.51
C ILE A 115 -5.20 -1.87 -0.79
N THR A 116 -4.64 -1.91 0.41
CA THR A 116 -4.54 -0.74 1.29
C THR A 116 -3.10 -0.38 1.63
N ASN A 117 -2.86 0.92 1.94
CA ASN A 117 -1.61 1.44 2.47
C ASN A 117 -0.38 1.19 1.59
N ALA A 118 -0.57 1.00 0.29
CA ALA A 118 0.51 0.81 -0.66
C ALA A 118 1.38 2.07 -0.78
N VAL A 119 2.70 1.93 -0.63
CA VAL A 119 3.68 3.00 -0.81
C VAL A 119 4.65 2.62 -1.91
N SER A 120 4.73 3.44 -2.97
CA SER A 120 5.64 3.20 -4.10
C SER A 120 6.38 4.49 -4.47
N THR A 121 7.67 4.36 -4.79
CA THR A 121 8.47 5.42 -5.41
C THR A 121 8.52 5.30 -6.93
N GLY A 122 7.69 4.42 -7.49
CA GLY A 122 7.68 4.06 -8.90
C GLY A 122 8.86 3.19 -9.32
N LYS A 123 8.72 2.59 -10.48
CA LYS A 123 9.80 1.82 -11.11
C LYS A 123 10.19 2.49 -12.43
N VAL A 124 11.50 2.66 -12.61
CA VAL A 124 12.06 3.28 -13.81
C VAL A 124 12.51 2.18 -14.75
N ASP A 125 12.09 2.26 -16.00
CA ASP A 125 12.51 1.34 -17.05
C ASP A 125 13.88 1.71 -17.65
N PRO A 126 14.48 0.84 -18.51
CA PRO A 126 15.78 1.12 -19.14
C PRO A 126 15.80 2.39 -20.01
N ASP A 127 14.66 2.83 -20.52
CA ASP A 127 14.53 4.05 -21.33
C ASP A 127 14.31 5.30 -20.47
N GLY A 128 14.16 5.13 -19.14
CA GLY A 128 14.01 6.20 -18.15
C GLY A 128 12.59 6.66 -17.92
N TYR A 129 11.58 5.90 -18.36
CA TYR A 129 10.18 6.12 -18.01
C TYR A 129 9.92 5.60 -16.60
N ALA A 130 9.21 6.37 -15.79
CA ALA A 130 8.81 5.95 -14.45
C ALA A 130 7.32 5.68 -14.37
N THR A 131 6.93 4.57 -13.77
CA THR A 131 5.52 4.24 -13.53
C THR A 131 5.25 3.90 -12.08
N ALA A 132 4.11 4.31 -11.55
CA ALA A 132 3.64 3.92 -10.23
C ALA A 132 2.12 3.66 -10.25
N GLY A 133 1.70 2.68 -9.44
CA GLY A 133 0.34 2.19 -9.31
C GLY A 133 0.37 0.82 -8.65
N ILE A 134 -0.78 0.18 -8.47
CA ILE A 134 -0.78 -1.27 -8.22
C ILE A 134 -0.18 -1.99 -9.43
N PHE A 135 -0.60 -1.59 -10.63
CA PHE A 135 0.03 -1.97 -11.89
C PHE A 135 0.84 -0.78 -12.44
N GLY A 136 2.01 -1.04 -12.97
CA GLY A 136 2.76 -0.02 -13.72
C GLY A 136 2.18 0.15 -15.12
N TRP A 137 2.07 -0.96 -15.87
CA TRP A 137 1.47 -1.02 -17.21
C TRP A 137 0.46 -2.16 -17.29
N VAL A 138 -0.75 -1.83 -17.74
CA VAL A 138 -1.75 -2.80 -18.18
C VAL A 138 -1.94 -2.64 -19.67
N ALA A 139 -1.58 -3.67 -20.45
CA ALA A 139 -1.70 -3.62 -21.90
C ALA A 139 -2.37 -4.89 -22.41
N PHE A 140 -3.46 -4.72 -23.17
CA PHE A 140 -4.27 -5.82 -23.74
C PHE A 140 -4.84 -6.80 -22.71
N GLY A 141 -4.93 -6.38 -21.44
CA GLY A 141 -5.45 -7.15 -20.33
C GLY A 141 -6.69 -6.52 -19.70
N SER A 142 -7.04 -7.01 -18.51
CA SER A 142 -8.14 -6.44 -17.74
C SER A 142 -7.86 -6.40 -16.24
N VAL A 143 -8.38 -5.36 -15.57
CA VAL A 143 -8.45 -5.27 -14.11
C VAL A 143 -9.89 -4.96 -13.74
N ALA A 144 -10.48 -5.78 -12.87
CA ALA A 144 -11.85 -5.61 -12.43
C ALA A 144 -12.00 -5.77 -10.91
N ASN A 145 -13.04 -5.13 -10.34
CA ASN A 145 -13.47 -5.31 -8.96
C ASN A 145 -12.35 -5.08 -7.92
N LEU A 146 -11.44 -4.13 -8.18
CA LEU A 146 -10.30 -3.82 -7.31
C LEU A 146 -10.51 -2.45 -6.66
N HIS A 147 -10.35 -2.38 -5.34
CA HIS A 147 -10.44 -1.16 -4.56
C HIS A 147 -9.07 -0.81 -3.98
N VAL A 148 -8.54 0.38 -4.28
CA VAL A 148 -7.25 0.87 -3.76
C VAL A 148 -7.52 1.98 -2.77
N LYS A 149 -7.03 1.84 -1.53
CA LYS A 149 -7.28 2.80 -0.46
C LYS A 149 -5.98 3.22 0.23
N ASN A 150 -5.90 4.50 0.59
CA ASN A 150 -4.77 5.08 1.34
C ASN A 150 -3.40 4.84 0.67
N ALA A 151 -3.35 4.80 -0.65
CA ALA A 151 -2.09 4.63 -1.37
C ALA A 151 -1.28 5.94 -1.40
N ASN A 152 0.05 5.81 -1.38
CA ASN A 152 0.96 6.92 -1.58
C ASN A 152 1.96 6.56 -2.69
N PHE A 153 1.68 7.00 -3.91
CA PHE A 153 2.47 6.70 -5.08
C PHE A 153 3.18 7.94 -5.59
N VAL A 154 4.51 7.86 -5.70
CA VAL A 154 5.34 8.91 -6.25
C VAL A 154 6.20 8.31 -7.35
N ALA A 155 6.14 8.84 -8.57
CA ALA A 155 7.04 8.43 -9.64
C ALA A 155 7.92 9.61 -10.06
N THR A 156 9.23 9.36 -10.17
CA THR A 156 10.21 10.33 -10.64
C THR A 156 10.96 9.74 -11.82
N GLY A 157 10.56 10.14 -13.03
CA GLY A 157 11.22 9.71 -14.26
C GLY A 157 12.65 10.25 -14.37
N GLN A 158 13.54 9.52 -15.00
CA GLN A 158 14.93 9.97 -15.23
C GLN A 158 15.06 10.71 -16.55
N ASN A 159 14.26 10.35 -17.57
CA ASN A 159 14.22 10.99 -18.86
C ASN A 159 12.89 11.79 -19.00
N ASN A 160 12.00 11.45 -19.89
CA ASN A 160 10.96 12.38 -20.29
C ASN A 160 9.55 12.10 -19.74
N TYR A 161 9.32 10.93 -19.10
CA TYR A 161 7.97 10.51 -18.82
C TYR A 161 7.84 9.93 -17.41
N SER A 162 6.74 10.28 -16.76
CA SER A 162 6.38 9.76 -15.45
C SER A 162 4.87 9.60 -15.38
N TYR A 163 4.39 8.39 -15.16
CA TYR A 163 2.97 8.05 -15.17
C TYR A 163 2.55 7.47 -13.83
N VAL A 164 1.56 8.08 -13.20
CA VAL A 164 1.07 7.66 -11.88
C VAL A 164 -0.45 7.50 -11.90
N GLY A 165 -0.91 6.32 -11.51
CA GLY A 165 -2.33 6.05 -11.28
C GLY A 165 -2.52 5.11 -10.09
N GLY A 166 -3.64 5.18 -9.42
CA GLY A 166 -3.90 4.30 -8.29
C GLY A 166 -4.05 2.84 -8.72
N ILE A 167 -4.75 2.60 -9.84
CA ILE A 167 -4.86 1.26 -10.43
C ILE A 167 -3.64 1.00 -11.32
N ALA A 168 -3.38 1.85 -12.32
CA ALA A 168 -2.27 1.65 -13.24
C ALA A 168 -1.59 2.97 -13.64
N GLY A 169 -0.26 2.95 -13.79
CA GLY A 169 0.46 4.07 -14.38
C GLY A 169 0.03 4.28 -15.85
N VAL A 170 -0.04 3.21 -16.63
CA VAL A 170 -0.43 3.21 -18.05
C VAL A 170 -1.50 2.15 -18.33
N CYS A 171 -2.53 2.53 -19.08
CA CYS A 171 -3.57 1.66 -19.62
C CYS A 171 -3.53 1.71 -21.14
N TYR A 172 -3.17 0.60 -21.79
CA TYR A 172 -3.05 0.49 -23.24
C TYR A 172 -3.97 -0.62 -23.80
N GLY A 173 -4.99 -0.25 -24.56
CA GLY A 173 -5.92 -1.21 -25.17
C GLY A 173 -6.57 -2.19 -24.19
N SER A 174 -6.78 -1.76 -22.94
CA SER A 174 -7.17 -2.61 -21.82
C SER A 174 -8.51 -2.20 -21.20
N SER A 175 -9.04 -3.05 -20.35
CA SER A 175 -10.30 -2.79 -19.66
C SER A 175 -10.09 -2.67 -18.15
N ILE A 176 -10.60 -1.57 -17.54
CA ILE A 176 -10.64 -1.37 -16.09
C ILE A 176 -12.10 -1.18 -15.69
N LYS A 177 -12.64 -2.12 -14.89
CA LYS A 177 -14.06 -2.15 -14.55
C LYS A 177 -14.33 -2.32 -13.07
N ASN A 178 -15.33 -1.59 -12.57
CA ASN A 178 -15.76 -1.67 -11.17
C ASN A 178 -14.59 -1.52 -10.19
N CYS A 179 -13.72 -0.54 -10.44
CA CYS A 179 -12.55 -0.26 -9.61
C CYS A 179 -12.68 1.10 -8.93
N SER A 180 -12.13 1.22 -7.73
CA SER A 180 -12.08 2.51 -7.05
C SER A 180 -10.68 2.84 -6.52
N VAL A 181 -10.43 4.15 -6.38
CA VAL A 181 -9.24 4.68 -5.70
C VAL A 181 -9.71 5.75 -4.72
N GLU A 182 -9.38 5.58 -3.46
CA GLU A 182 -9.89 6.41 -2.37
C GLU A 182 -8.77 6.87 -1.43
N ASN A 183 -8.89 8.10 -0.91
CA ASN A 183 -8.03 8.66 0.14
C ASN A 183 -6.52 8.54 -0.17
N SER A 184 -6.14 8.66 -1.44
CA SER A 184 -4.79 8.36 -1.91
C SER A 184 -4.05 9.61 -2.36
N SER A 185 -2.72 9.59 -2.26
CA SER A 185 -1.80 10.63 -2.74
C SER A 185 -1.02 10.11 -3.93
N LEU A 186 -1.17 10.76 -5.08
CA LEU A 186 -0.63 10.31 -6.35
C LEU A 186 0.19 11.44 -6.97
N GLU A 187 1.50 11.22 -7.11
CA GLU A 187 2.40 12.30 -7.50
C GLU A 187 3.36 11.88 -8.61
N SER A 188 3.33 12.63 -9.73
CA SER A 188 4.24 12.49 -10.85
C SER A 188 5.22 13.67 -10.86
N ARG A 189 6.51 13.40 -10.64
CA ARG A 189 7.55 14.42 -10.47
C ARG A 189 8.56 14.37 -11.60
N ARG A 190 8.69 15.44 -12.35
CA ARG A 190 9.86 15.82 -13.13
C ARG A 190 9.68 17.16 -13.86
N ASN A 191 10.78 17.85 -14.16
CA ASN A 191 10.83 19.12 -14.89
C ASN A 191 10.71 18.95 -16.40
N ASN A 192 9.63 18.36 -16.92
CA ASN A 192 9.33 18.36 -18.37
C ASN A 192 7.85 18.08 -18.65
N ASN A 193 7.45 18.22 -19.91
CA ASN A 193 6.06 18.32 -20.35
C ASN A 193 5.28 16.99 -20.40
N ASN A 194 5.79 15.88 -19.85
CA ASN A 194 5.16 14.57 -20.01
C ASN A 194 5.02 13.83 -18.68
N ASN A 195 4.55 14.56 -17.66
CA ASN A 195 4.29 14.00 -16.34
C ASN A 195 2.79 13.93 -16.13
N CYS A 196 2.25 12.73 -16.07
CA CYS A 196 0.83 12.50 -15.99
C CYS A 196 0.47 11.82 -14.66
N ALA A 197 -0.52 12.36 -13.96
CA ALA A 197 -1.07 11.74 -12.77
C ALA A 197 -2.60 11.77 -12.79
N GLY A 198 -3.23 10.63 -12.49
CA GLY A 198 -4.68 10.51 -12.35
C GLY A 198 -5.05 9.52 -11.25
N SER A 199 -6.24 9.63 -10.66
CA SER A 199 -6.61 8.70 -9.60
C SER A 199 -6.66 7.26 -10.07
N ILE A 200 -7.25 7.00 -11.22
CA ILE A 200 -7.38 5.63 -11.74
C ILE A 200 -6.15 5.27 -12.58
N VAL A 201 -5.83 6.10 -13.57
CA VAL A 201 -4.67 5.86 -14.45
C VAL A 201 -3.91 7.15 -14.73
N GLY A 202 -2.58 7.04 -14.89
CA GLY A 202 -1.74 8.16 -15.29
C GLY A 202 -1.91 8.50 -16.77
N TYR A 203 -1.89 7.49 -17.64
CA TYR A 203 -1.96 7.63 -19.10
C TYR A 203 -2.87 6.56 -19.70
N SER A 204 -3.72 6.94 -20.64
CA SER A 204 -4.62 6.01 -21.34
C SER A 204 -4.56 6.17 -22.84
N THR A 205 -4.50 5.04 -23.56
CA THR A 205 -4.76 4.96 -25.01
C THR A 205 -5.58 3.70 -25.29
N GLY A 206 -6.73 3.84 -25.92
CA GLY A 206 -7.66 2.74 -26.21
C GLY A 206 -8.22 2.04 -24.97
N GLY A 207 -8.21 2.70 -23.80
CA GLY A 207 -8.71 2.15 -22.55
C GLY A 207 -10.24 2.11 -22.48
N THR A 208 -10.81 1.06 -21.90
CA THR A 208 -12.25 0.99 -21.59
C THR A 208 -12.45 1.01 -20.09
N PHE A 209 -13.12 2.05 -19.60
CA PHE A 209 -13.39 2.25 -18.18
C PHE A 209 -14.90 2.19 -17.93
N GLU A 210 -15.31 1.33 -17.01
CA GLU A 210 -16.73 1.15 -16.69
C GLU A 210 -16.91 1.03 -15.18
N LYS A 211 -17.83 1.83 -14.61
CA LYS A 211 -18.15 1.81 -13.17
C LYS A 211 -16.90 2.00 -12.31
N CYS A 212 -16.10 3.02 -12.60
CA CYS A 212 -14.90 3.34 -11.82
C CYS A 212 -15.08 4.65 -11.06
N ALA A 213 -14.52 4.69 -9.84
CA ALA A 213 -14.70 5.77 -8.89
C ALA A 213 -13.37 6.33 -8.39
N ALA A 214 -13.25 7.65 -8.33
CA ALA A 214 -12.13 8.36 -7.71
C ALA A 214 -12.65 9.27 -6.60
N GLU A 215 -12.28 9.00 -5.34
CA GLU A 215 -12.81 9.72 -4.19
C GLU A 215 -11.71 10.24 -3.26
N ASN A 216 -11.80 11.50 -2.84
CA ASN A 216 -10.95 12.08 -1.81
C ASN A 216 -9.43 11.99 -2.10
N ASN A 217 -9.02 11.94 -3.36
CA ASN A 217 -7.62 11.77 -3.72
C ASN A 217 -6.90 13.12 -3.88
N GLN A 218 -5.60 13.11 -3.64
CA GLN A 218 -4.71 14.21 -3.91
C GLN A 218 -3.80 13.86 -5.08
N ILE A 219 -3.96 14.57 -6.18
CA ILE A 219 -3.18 14.38 -7.40
C ILE A 219 -2.23 15.56 -7.56
N ARG A 220 -0.92 15.28 -7.66
CA ARG A 220 0.12 16.26 -7.95
C ARG A 220 0.91 15.86 -9.18
N THR A 221 1.15 16.83 -10.06
CA THR A 221 1.96 16.59 -11.25
C THR A 221 2.70 17.84 -11.66
N MET A 222 3.67 17.68 -12.52
CA MET A 222 4.39 18.82 -13.12
C MET A 222 3.85 19.18 -14.53
N ALA A 223 2.90 18.42 -15.08
CA ALA A 223 2.27 18.73 -16.36
C ALA A 223 0.77 18.42 -16.36
N TYR A 224 0.34 17.16 -16.49
CA TYR A 224 -1.05 16.79 -16.76
C TYR A 224 -1.66 16.06 -15.57
N GLY A 225 -2.47 16.76 -14.79
CA GLY A 225 -3.19 16.22 -13.65
C GLY A 225 -4.68 16.04 -13.92
N GLY A 226 -5.22 14.84 -13.73
CA GLY A 226 -6.65 14.59 -13.83
C GLY A 226 -7.22 13.90 -12.60
N GLY A 227 -8.42 14.28 -12.21
CA GLY A 227 -9.12 13.61 -11.12
C GLY A 227 -9.33 12.12 -11.36
N PHE A 228 -9.42 11.70 -12.63
CA PHE A 228 -9.56 10.31 -13.04
C PHE A 228 -8.34 9.82 -13.83
N VAL A 229 -7.97 10.51 -14.91
CA VAL A 229 -6.86 10.16 -15.82
C VAL A 229 -5.96 11.36 -16.07
N GLY A 230 -4.63 11.17 -16.02
CA GLY A 230 -3.67 12.23 -16.28
C GLY A 230 -3.70 12.72 -17.71
N GLU A 231 -3.57 11.80 -18.67
CA GLU A 231 -3.62 12.09 -20.13
C GLU A 231 -4.39 11.00 -20.88
N VAL A 232 -5.20 11.42 -21.85
CA VAL A 232 -5.81 10.55 -22.85
C VAL A 232 -5.20 10.88 -24.22
N ASN A 233 -4.56 9.88 -24.85
CA ASN A 233 -3.92 10.02 -26.14
C ASN A 233 -4.24 8.78 -27.00
N ASP A 234 -5.28 8.90 -27.82
CA ASP A 234 -5.78 7.80 -28.65
C ASP A 234 -5.24 7.87 -30.09
N ASP A 235 -3.95 8.22 -30.25
CA ASP A 235 -3.31 8.32 -31.56
C ASP A 235 -3.49 7.01 -32.35
N PRO A 236 -4.15 7.05 -33.51
CA PRO A 236 -4.41 5.89 -34.33
C PRO A 236 -3.14 5.18 -34.85
N ASN A 237 -1.99 5.83 -34.78
CA ASN A 237 -0.70 5.23 -35.11
C ASN A 237 -0.27 4.14 -34.13
N TYR A 238 -0.79 4.17 -32.91
CA TYR A 238 -0.53 3.17 -31.87
C TYR A 238 -1.52 2.00 -31.88
N GLY A 239 -2.61 2.08 -32.65
CA GLY A 239 -3.51 0.96 -32.93
C GLY A 239 -4.41 0.50 -31.79
N ALA A 240 -4.46 1.24 -30.68
CA ALA A 240 -5.24 0.86 -29.50
C ALA A 240 -6.73 1.28 -29.58
N GLY A 241 -7.09 2.20 -30.48
CA GLY A 241 -8.45 2.74 -30.58
C GLY A 241 -8.72 3.85 -29.57
N ASN A 242 -9.98 4.25 -29.42
CA ASN A 242 -10.38 5.35 -28.57
C ASN A 242 -10.65 4.88 -27.14
N SER A 243 -10.22 5.70 -26.15
CA SER A 243 -10.58 5.49 -24.75
C SER A 243 -12.04 5.86 -24.49
N THR A 244 -12.73 5.04 -23.70
CA THR A 244 -14.14 5.24 -23.35
C THR A 244 -14.38 5.12 -21.86
N PHE A 245 -15.25 5.98 -21.32
CA PHE A 245 -15.55 6.06 -19.91
C PHE A 245 -17.06 6.03 -19.71
N THR A 246 -17.57 5.02 -19.03
CA THR A 246 -19.01 4.84 -18.82
C THR A 246 -19.31 4.60 -17.33
N ASN A 247 -20.29 5.32 -16.79
CA ASN A 247 -20.69 5.22 -15.38
C ASN A 247 -19.50 5.47 -14.42
N CYS A 248 -18.65 6.44 -14.73
CA CYS A 248 -17.47 6.77 -13.94
C CYS A 248 -17.64 8.12 -13.24
N TYR A 249 -16.94 8.30 -12.12
CA TYR A 249 -17.01 9.59 -11.45
C TYR A 249 -15.74 9.98 -10.69
N VAL A 250 -15.65 11.29 -10.43
CA VAL A 250 -14.65 11.91 -9.55
C VAL A 250 -15.39 12.73 -8.51
N ALA A 251 -15.08 12.52 -7.23
CA ALA A 251 -15.65 13.29 -6.13
C ALA A 251 -14.58 13.70 -5.10
N ASN A 252 -14.63 14.94 -4.64
CA ASN A 252 -13.78 15.49 -3.57
C ASN A 252 -12.27 15.36 -3.85
N CYS A 253 -11.85 15.32 -5.09
CA CYS A 253 -10.44 15.21 -5.44
C CYS A 253 -9.78 16.59 -5.55
N THR A 254 -8.50 16.66 -5.16
CA THR A 254 -7.66 17.84 -5.35
C THR A 254 -6.63 17.55 -6.42
N VAL A 255 -6.61 18.35 -7.48
CA VAL A 255 -5.68 18.21 -8.60
C VAL A 255 -4.81 19.47 -8.69
N ILE A 256 -3.51 19.29 -8.54
CA ILE A 256 -2.53 20.38 -8.60
C ILE A 256 -1.50 20.04 -9.65
N SER A 257 -1.45 20.83 -10.71
CA SER A 257 -0.37 20.77 -11.70
C SER A 257 0.58 21.95 -11.47
N GLU A 258 1.84 21.67 -11.15
CA GLU A 258 2.82 22.70 -10.77
C GLU A 258 4.13 22.55 -11.52
N THR A 259 4.60 23.63 -12.17
CA THR A 259 5.92 23.70 -12.77
C THR A 259 6.47 25.12 -12.73
N ASP A 260 7.73 25.24 -12.36
CA ASP A 260 8.46 26.51 -12.44
C ASP A 260 9.12 26.73 -13.81
N ASP A 261 9.05 25.73 -14.69
CA ASP A 261 9.59 25.84 -16.04
C ASP A 261 8.65 26.67 -16.94
N SER A 262 9.10 27.84 -17.37
CA SER A 262 8.35 28.71 -18.28
C SER A 262 8.14 28.12 -19.69
N GLN A 263 8.82 27.03 -20.02
CA GLN A 263 8.64 26.26 -21.26
C GLN A 263 7.76 25.03 -21.03
N GLY A 264 7.43 24.71 -19.77
CA GLY A 264 6.58 23.61 -19.39
C GLY A 264 5.09 23.92 -19.58
N THR A 265 4.28 22.89 -19.55
CA THR A 265 2.81 22.97 -19.53
C THR A 265 2.29 22.59 -18.16
N SER A 266 1.12 23.11 -17.77
CA SER A 266 0.51 22.82 -16.47
C SER A 266 -1.01 22.82 -16.60
N PHE A 267 -1.62 21.64 -16.60
CA PHE A 267 -3.06 21.49 -16.78
C PHE A 267 -3.68 20.60 -15.71
N SER A 268 -4.76 21.08 -15.10
CA SER A 268 -5.52 20.37 -14.09
C SER A 268 -6.96 20.18 -14.53
N GLY A 269 -7.36 18.94 -14.78
CA GLY A 269 -8.73 18.59 -15.13
C GLY A 269 -9.46 17.85 -14.00
N GLY A 270 -10.73 18.15 -13.85
CA GLY A 270 -11.57 17.42 -12.91
C GLY A 270 -11.68 15.93 -13.26
N PHE A 271 -11.67 15.61 -14.56
CA PHE A 271 -11.65 14.22 -15.04
C PHE A 271 -10.29 13.87 -15.68
N ALA A 272 -9.90 14.53 -16.75
CA ALA A 272 -8.64 14.32 -17.47
C ALA A 272 -7.75 15.56 -17.44
N GLY A 273 -6.44 15.39 -17.27
CA GLY A 273 -5.48 16.50 -17.29
C GLY A 273 -5.32 17.08 -18.68
N GLU A 274 -5.04 16.22 -19.66
CA GLU A 274 -4.94 16.58 -21.09
C GLU A 274 -5.58 15.54 -21.99
N ILE A 275 -6.14 16.00 -23.09
CA ILE A 275 -6.60 15.17 -24.21
C ILE A 275 -5.76 15.56 -25.42
N THR A 276 -5.05 14.60 -26.00
CA THR A 276 -4.10 14.84 -27.09
C THR A 276 -4.57 14.16 -28.38
N ASP A 277 -4.87 14.97 -29.41
CA ASP A 277 -5.30 14.55 -30.75
C ASP A 277 -6.38 13.44 -30.77
N SER A 278 -7.28 13.46 -29.76
CA SER A 278 -8.27 12.42 -29.54
C SER A 278 -9.62 12.97 -29.05
N THR A 279 -10.62 12.10 -28.92
CA THR A 279 -11.93 12.45 -28.41
C THR A 279 -12.12 11.80 -27.04
N LEU A 280 -12.27 12.61 -25.99
CA LEU A 280 -12.72 12.12 -24.68
C LEU A 280 -14.18 11.66 -24.80
N THR A 281 -14.40 10.34 -24.83
CA THR A 281 -15.75 9.77 -24.92
C THR A 281 -16.24 9.36 -23.53
N ILE A 282 -17.19 10.11 -22.98
CA ILE A 282 -17.73 9.92 -21.63
C ILE A 282 -19.27 9.78 -21.65
N GLN A 283 -19.79 8.81 -20.90
CA GLN A 283 -21.22 8.57 -20.78
C GLN A 283 -21.64 8.28 -19.34
N ASN A 284 -22.70 8.91 -18.86
CA ASN A 284 -23.18 8.79 -17.47
C ASN A 284 -22.06 9.03 -16.45
N CYS A 285 -21.26 10.07 -16.66
CA CYS A 285 -20.13 10.40 -15.79
C CYS A 285 -20.36 11.72 -15.07
N TYR A 286 -19.69 11.92 -13.95
CA TYR A 286 -19.73 13.22 -13.31
C TYR A 286 -18.43 13.59 -12.59
N VAL A 287 -18.27 14.90 -12.35
CA VAL A 287 -17.22 15.49 -11.51
C VAL A 287 -17.88 16.35 -10.44
N TYR A 288 -17.59 16.07 -9.18
CA TYR A 288 -18.20 16.80 -8.05
C TYR A 288 -17.14 17.23 -7.02
N GLN A 289 -17.19 18.49 -6.61
CA GLN A 289 -16.27 19.10 -5.62
C GLN A 289 -14.78 18.84 -5.92
N ALA A 290 -14.40 18.94 -7.20
CA ALA A 290 -12.99 18.87 -7.58
C ALA A 290 -12.32 20.24 -7.35
N THR A 291 -11.22 20.23 -6.57
CA THR A 291 -10.38 21.42 -6.39
C THR A 291 -9.26 21.39 -7.42
N LEU A 292 -9.30 22.31 -8.39
CA LEU A 292 -8.37 22.34 -9.52
C LEU A 292 -7.46 23.57 -9.42
N SER A 293 -6.15 23.36 -9.57
CA SER A 293 -5.20 24.48 -9.61
C SER A 293 -4.00 24.20 -10.47
N THR A 294 -3.46 25.25 -11.07
CA THR A 294 -2.16 25.29 -11.72
C THR A 294 -1.26 26.26 -10.96
N VAL A 295 -0.02 25.86 -10.71
CA VAL A 295 0.94 26.63 -9.90
C VAL A 295 2.24 26.78 -10.68
N GLY A 296 2.87 27.96 -10.57
CA GLY A 296 4.15 28.25 -11.21
C GLY A 296 4.01 29.14 -12.44
N ASN A 297 5.01 29.09 -13.31
CA ASN A 297 5.18 30.00 -14.46
C ASN A 297 4.96 29.32 -15.82
N ALA A 298 4.33 28.14 -15.85
CA ALA A 298 4.05 27.41 -17.08
C ALA A 298 3.22 28.24 -18.08
N VAL A 299 3.54 28.12 -19.35
CA VAL A 299 2.78 28.72 -20.46
C VAL A 299 2.79 27.74 -21.64
N PRO A 300 1.65 27.14 -22.00
CA PRO A 300 0.29 27.37 -21.48
C PRO A 300 -0.01 26.66 -20.16
N GLN A 301 -1.03 27.15 -19.45
CA GLN A 301 -1.61 26.52 -18.25
C GLN A 301 -3.13 26.69 -18.24
N GLY A 302 -3.84 25.78 -17.57
CA GLY A 302 -5.30 25.86 -17.49
C GLY A 302 -5.93 24.84 -16.55
N THR A 303 -7.19 25.11 -16.22
CA THR A 303 -8.06 24.19 -15.49
C THR A 303 -9.34 23.97 -16.26
N GLY A 304 -9.93 22.77 -16.16
CA GLY A 304 -11.22 22.48 -16.79
C GLY A 304 -11.96 21.33 -16.11
N VAL A 305 -13.27 21.26 -16.31
CA VAL A 305 -14.15 20.28 -15.64
C VAL A 305 -13.80 18.87 -16.07
N PHE A 306 -13.94 18.56 -17.37
CA PHE A 306 -13.63 17.23 -17.90
C PHE A 306 -12.23 17.13 -18.51
N ALA A 307 -11.64 18.24 -18.90
CA ALA A 307 -10.25 18.26 -19.37
C ALA A 307 -9.56 19.58 -18.99
N GLY A 308 -8.36 19.50 -18.44
CA GLY A 308 -7.52 20.68 -18.18
C GLY A 308 -7.09 21.36 -19.47
N ASN A 309 -6.82 20.56 -20.52
CA ASN A 309 -6.48 21.02 -21.86
C ASN A 309 -7.02 20.09 -22.95
N LEU A 310 -7.30 20.66 -24.12
CA LEU A 310 -7.60 19.96 -25.36
C LEU A 310 -6.53 20.33 -26.39
N TRP A 311 -5.59 19.42 -26.64
CA TRP A 311 -4.47 19.65 -27.56
C TRP A 311 -4.82 19.18 -28.98
N GLY A 312 -4.38 19.92 -29.98
CA GLY A 312 -4.55 19.56 -31.39
C GLY A 312 -6.01 19.55 -31.84
N SER A 313 -6.48 18.44 -32.36
CA SER A 313 -7.86 18.25 -32.82
C SER A 313 -8.80 17.67 -31.76
N SER A 314 -8.42 17.73 -30.49
CA SER A 314 -9.15 17.07 -29.40
C SER A 314 -10.53 17.67 -29.16
N THR A 315 -11.46 16.79 -28.77
CA THR A 315 -12.85 17.13 -28.45
C THR A 315 -13.36 16.34 -27.23
N ILE A 316 -14.50 16.81 -26.68
CA ILE A 316 -15.25 16.06 -25.66
C ILE A 316 -16.56 15.60 -26.28
N ALA A 317 -16.80 14.28 -26.29
CA ALA A 317 -18.05 13.66 -26.68
C ALA A 317 -18.70 13.09 -25.41
N ASP A 318 -19.59 13.87 -24.80
CA ASP A 318 -20.26 13.52 -23.58
C ASP A 318 -21.74 13.24 -23.78
N THR A 319 -22.28 12.30 -23.01
CA THR A 319 -23.71 11.97 -22.98
C THR A 319 -24.14 11.74 -21.53
N ASN A 320 -25.18 12.46 -21.10
CA ASN A 320 -25.74 12.38 -19.76
C ASN A 320 -24.67 12.57 -18.66
N CYS A 321 -23.85 13.61 -18.81
CA CYS A 321 -22.79 13.94 -17.87
C CYS A 321 -23.11 15.18 -17.05
N PHE A 322 -22.60 15.24 -15.82
CA PHE A 322 -22.90 16.30 -14.86
C PHE A 322 -21.64 16.78 -14.14
N PHE A 323 -21.67 17.99 -13.63
CA PHE A 323 -20.63 18.49 -12.75
C PHE A 323 -21.20 19.47 -11.70
N GLY A 324 -20.46 19.67 -10.62
CA GLY A 324 -20.84 20.65 -9.60
C GLY A 324 -19.68 20.97 -8.65
N ALA A 325 -19.66 22.24 -8.20
CA ALA A 325 -18.67 22.75 -7.25
C ALA A 325 -17.21 22.55 -7.67
N CYS A 326 -16.89 22.70 -8.96
CA CYS A 326 -15.51 22.52 -9.49
C CYS A 326 -14.71 23.83 -9.61
N GLY A 327 -15.34 24.98 -9.35
CA GLY A 327 -14.69 26.28 -9.44
C GLY A 327 -14.41 26.76 -10.87
N THR A 328 -14.73 25.96 -11.90
CA THR A 328 -14.61 26.28 -13.32
C THR A 328 -15.73 25.62 -14.11
N THR A 329 -16.05 26.17 -15.27
CA THR A 329 -16.95 25.59 -16.29
C THR A 329 -16.24 25.33 -17.61
N GLU A 330 -14.94 25.59 -17.67
CA GLU A 330 -14.15 25.39 -18.87
C GLU A 330 -14.07 23.89 -19.23
N ASN A 331 -14.05 23.58 -20.51
CA ASN A 331 -13.95 22.22 -21.04
C ASN A 331 -14.97 21.25 -20.42
N ALA A 332 -16.21 21.72 -20.20
CA ALA A 332 -17.31 20.90 -19.66
C ALA A 332 -18.03 20.08 -20.76
N GLY A 333 -17.74 20.30 -22.03
CA GLY A 333 -18.49 19.70 -23.14
C GLY A 333 -19.93 20.19 -23.20
N THR A 334 -20.90 19.26 -23.29
CA THR A 334 -22.35 19.54 -23.21
C THR A 334 -22.93 19.16 -21.82
N ALA A 335 -22.10 18.76 -20.87
CA ALA A 335 -22.52 18.37 -19.54
C ALA A 335 -23.22 19.52 -18.77
N SER A 336 -24.17 19.15 -17.94
CA SER A 336 -24.96 20.11 -17.18
C SER A 336 -24.35 20.36 -15.79
N GLU A 337 -24.17 21.65 -15.45
CA GLU A 337 -23.85 22.03 -14.09
C GLU A 337 -25.05 21.76 -13.15
N LYS A 338 -24.77 21.20 -11.99
CA LYS A 338 -25.72 20.90 -10.94
C LYS A 338 -25.30 21.51 -9.62
N THR A 339 -26.28 21.92 -8.84
CA THR A 339 -26.06 22.45 -7.49
C THR A 339 -25.67 21.35 -6.51
N GLU A 340 -25.02 21.73 -5.41
CA GLU A 340 -24.72 20.80 -4.32
C GLU A 340 -25.98 20.13 -3.76
N GLU A 341 -27.13 20.86 -3.74
CA GLU A 341 -28.41 20.30 -3.31
C GLU A 341 -28.90 19.21 -4.27
N GLU A 342 -28.76 19.38 -5.59
CA GLU A 342 -29.16 18.37 -6.59
C GLU A 342 -28.26 17.12 -6.49
N PHE A 343 -26.98 17.27 -6.16
CA PHE A 343 -26.11 16.12 -5.85
C PHE A 343 -26.52 15.40 -4.57
N ARG A 344 -26.87 16.15 -3.52
CA ARG A 344 -27.17 15.61 -2.19
C ARG A 344 -28.58 15.00 -2.08
N ASN A 345 -29.56 15.53 -2.80
CA ASN A 345 -30.95 15.10 -2.69
C ASN A 345 -31.36 13.95 -3.63
N GLY A 346 -30.43 13.37 -4.37
CA GLY A 346 -30.66 12.25 -5.28
C GLY A 346 -31.12 12.65 -6.69
N THR A 347 -31.26 13.94 -7.00
CA THR A 347 -31.63 14.40 -8.36
C THR A 347 -30.61 13.91 -9.38
N VAL A 348 -29.31 14.10 -9.12
CA VAL A 348 -28.23 13.65 -10.03
C VAL A 348 -28.20 12.12 -10.13
N ALA A 349 -28.37 11.39 -9.02
CA ALA A 349 -28.48 9.93 -9.04
C ALA A 349 -29.61 9.45 -9.94
N GLY A 350 -30.78 10.05 -9.84
CA GLY A 350 -31.93 9.72 -10.68
C GLY A 350 -31.70 10.01 -12.17
N LEU A 351 -30.96 11.07 -12.52
CA LEU A 351 -30.58 11.40 -13.90
C LEU A 351 -29.55 10.43 -14.47
N LEU A 352 -28.60 9.97 -13.66
CA LEU A 352 -27.58 8.97 -14.04
C LEU A 352 -28.17 7.55 -14.19
N GLY A 353 -29.34 7.29 -13.56
CA GLY A 353 -30.07 6.03 -13.68
C GLY A 353 -29.53 4.91 -12.78
N GLU A 354 -29.94 3.66 -13.07
CA GLU A 354 -29.73 2.49 -12.22
C GLU A 354 -28.25 2.15 -11.92
N ALA A 355 -27.32 2.68 -12.69
CA ALA A 355 -25.89 2.49 -12.43
C ALA A 355 -25.41 3.22 -11.17
N PHE A 356 -26.21 4.16 -10.65
CA PHE A 356 -25.86 4.97 -9.49
C PHE A 356 -26.96 4.92 -8.44
N ALA A 357 -26.57 5.04 -7.18
CA ALA A 357 -27.45 5.20 -6.04
C ALA A 357 -27.02 6.40 -5.21
N GLN A 358 -27.97 7.12 -4.59
CA GLN A 358 -27.66 8.20 -3.68
C GLN A 358 -27.09 7.65 -2.37
N VAL A 359 -25.86 8.04 -2.04
CA VAL A 359 -25.18 7.65 -0.80
C VAL A 359 -24.46 8.86 -0.20
N GLY A 360 -24.96 9.37 0.89
CA GLY A 360 -24.42 10.61 1.49
C GLY A 360 -24.62 11.81 0.57
N ASP A 361 -23.58 12.59 0.36
CA ASP A 361 -23.63 13.90 -0.30
C ASP A 361 -23.61 13.83 -1.84
N TYR A 362 -23.38 12.66 -2.45
CA TYR A 362 -23.32 12.49 -3.91
C TYR A 362 -23.64 11.06 -4.34
N PRO A 363 -24.00 10.85 -5.62
CA PRO A 363 -24.26 9.51 -6.15
C PRO A 363 -23.02 8.62 -6.11
N LYS A 364 -23.16 7.36 -5.68
CA LYS A 364 -22.13 6.33 -5.79
C LYS A 364 -22.55 5.24 -6.78
N ILE A 365 -21.59 4.49 -7.30
CA ILE A 365 -21.88 3.35 -8.17
C ILE A 365 -22.74 2.36 -7.40
N ASN A 366 -23.89 2.00 -8.00
CA ASN A 366 -24.82 1.04 -7.41
C ASN A 366 -24.23 -0.37 -7.47
N GLY A 367 -24.19 -1.04 -6.33
CA GLY A 367 -23.58 -2.37 -6.19
C GLY A 367 -23.61 -2.86 -4.75
N PRO A 368 -22.91 -3.92 -4.43
CA PRO A 368 -22.81 -4.41 -3.06
C PRO A 368 -22.14 -3.35 -2.16
N ALA A 369 -22.45 -3.39 -0.88
CA ALA A 369 -21.77 -2.60 0.13
C ALA A 369 -20.30 -3.07 0.29
N ASP A 370 -19.45 -2.17 0.79
CA ASP A 370 -18.06 -2.48 1.11
C ASP A 370 -17.95 -3.09 2.51
N TYR A 371 -17.50 -4.32 2.59
CA TYR A 371 -17.33 -5.07 3.84
C TYR A 371 -15.89 -5.03 4.38
N SER A 372 -14.98 -4.29 3.79
CA SER A 372 -13.56 -4.28 4.19
C SER A 372 -13.36 -3.97 5.67
N SER A 373 -14.13 -3.03 6.23
CA SER A 373 -14.08 -2.70 7.67
C SER A 373 -14.58 -3.85 8.56
N VAL A 374 -15.62 -4.57 8.12
CA VAL A 374 -16.14 -5.75 8.82
C VAL A 374 -15.11 -6.86 8.83
N ASP A 375 -14.48 -7.12 7.68
CA ASP A 375 -13.49 -8.18 7.53
C ASP A 375 -12.22 -7.88 8.34
N ALA A 376 -11.80 -6.62 8.38
CA ALA A 376 -10.70 -6.17 9.25
C ALA A 376 -11.02 -6.36 10.75
N ALA A 377 -12.23 -6.01 11.18
CA ALA A 377 -12.66 -6.18 12.57
C ALA A 377 -12.75 -7.68 12.94
N ILE A 378 -13.25 -8.53 12.04
CA ILE A 378 -13.28 -9.99 12.23
C ILE A 378 -11.85 -10.56 12.30
N ALA A 379 -10.95 -10.15 11.42
CA ALA A 379 -9.55 -10.58 11.43
C ALA A 379 -8.87 -10.20 12.75
N LYS A 380 -9.08 -8.97 13.24
CA LYS A 380 -8.59 -8.52 14.54
C LYS A 380 -9.14 -9.36 15.69
N ALA A 381 -10.44 -9.67 15.69
CA ALA A 381 -11.06 -10.54 16.69
C ALA A 381 -10.46 -11.95 16.69
N ASN A 382 -10.22 -12.51 15.49
CA ASN A 382 -9.68 -13.86 15.32
C ASN A 382 -8.19 -13.97 15.72
N ALA A 383 -7.45 -12.86 15.71
CA ALA A 383 -6.06 -12.80 16.17
C ALA A 383 -5.93 -12.81 17.70
N LEU A 384 -7.03 -12.61 18.44
CA LEU A 384 -7.02 -12.62 19.90
C LEU A 384 -7.04 -14.04 20.46
N GLU A 385 -6.24 -14.28 21.47
CA GLU A 385 -6.26 -15.53 22.23
C GLU A 385 -7.47 -15.56 23.18
N LYS A 386 -8.57 -16.21 22.76
CA LYS A 386 -9.85 -16.24 23.48
C LYS A 386 -9.72 -16.70 24.93
N ASP A 387 -8.79 -17.61 25.18
CA ASP A 387 -8.59 -18.19 26.51
C ASP A 387 -8.04 -17.19 27.54
N ASN A 388 -7.51 -16.07 27.09
CA ASN A 388 -7.00 -15.02 27.97
C ASN A 388 -8.10 -14.11 28.53
N TYR A 389 -9.33 -14.19 28.01
CA TYR A 389 -10.42 -13.27 28.40
C TYR A 389 -11.46 -13.96 29.30
N LYS A 390 -12.10 -13.18 30.18
CA LYS A 390 -13.15 -13.65 31.09
C LYS A 390 -14.39 -14.11 30.35
N ASP A 391 -14.79 -13.37 29.30
CA ASP A 391 -15.92 -13.70 28.44
C ASP A 391 -15.63 -13.16 27.03
N PHE A 392 -15.72 -14.01 26.02
CA PHE A 392 -15.53 -13.68 24.60
C PHE A 392 -16.86 -13.72 23.82
N SER A 393 -17.96 -14.06 24.46
CA SER A 393 -19.24 -14.32 23.83
C SER A 393 -19.84 -13.11 23.09
N ALA A 394 -19.60 -11.90 23.58
CA ALA A 394 -20.06 -10.66 22.95
C ALA A 394 -19.39 -10.43 21.58
N VAL A 395 -18.11 -10.75 21.46
CA VAL A 395 -17.37 -10.68 20.17
C VAL A 395 -17.91 -11.71 19.18
N GLU A 396 -18.08 -12.95 19.62
CA GLU A 396 -18.65 -14.03 18.80
C GLU A 396 -20.08 -13.71 18.34
N ALA A 397 -20.90 -13.13 19.21
CA ALA A 397 -22.24 -12.70 18.87
C ALA A 397 -22.23 -11.58 17.82
N ALA A 398 -21.37 -10.58 17.97
CA ALA A 398 -21.25 -9.50 17.00
C ALA A 398 -20.81 -10.03 15.62
N ILE A 399 -19.83 -10.94 15.56
CA ILE A 399 -19.41 -11.58 14.32
C ILE A 399 -20.55 -12.38 13.67
N ASN A 400 -21.29 -13.17 14.46
CA ASN A 400 -22.37 -14.01 13.96
C ASN A 400 -23.60 -13.22 13.47
N THR A 401 -23.72 -11.95 13.80
CA THR A 401 -24.81 -11.06 13.31
C THR A 401 -24.48 -10.37 12.00
N VAL A 402 -23.29 -10.58 11.43
CA VAL A 402 -22.89 -9.97 10.15
C VAL A 402 -23.74 -10.53 9.01
N VAL A 403 -24.40 -9.63 8.29
CA VAL A 403 -25.21 -9.91 7.09
C VAL A 403 -24.43 -9.42 5.87
N ARG A 404 -24.25 -10.27 4.84
CA ARG A 404 -23.34 -9.99 3.71
C ARG A 404 -24.02 -9.77 2.36
N ASP A 405 -25.30 -9.45 2.33
CA ASP A 405 -26.08 -9.19 1.11
C ASP A 405 -26.59 -7.75 1.00
N LYS A 406 -25.95 -6.83 1.74
CA LYS A 406 -26.29 -5.41 1.72
C LYS A 406 -25.85 -4.71 0.45
N ASN A 407 -26.65 -3.74 0.00
CA ASN A 407 -26.31 -2.85 -1.11
C ASN A 407 -25.54 -1.62 -0.61
N ILE A 408 -24.85 -0.91 -1.49
CA ILE A 408 -24.10 0.31 -1.17
C ILE A 408 -24.97 1.40 -0.49
N THR A 409 -26.28 1.42 -0.75
CA THR A 409 -27.23 2.31 -0.06
C THR A 409 -27.42 1.96 1.42
N GLU A 410 -27.03 0.76 1.82
CA GLU A 410 -27.07 0.26 3.20
C GLU A 410 -25.66 0.24 3.85
N GLN A 411 -24.68 0.95 3.26
CA GLN A 411 -23.30 0.99 3.75
C GLN A 411 -23.22 1.36 5.24
N GLY A 412 -24.06 2.30 5.69
CA GLY A 412 -24.11 2.67 7.11
C GLY A 412 -24.50 1.53 8.06
N GLU A 413 -25.28 0.53 7.59
CA GLU A 413 -25.57 -0.67 8.38
C GLU A 413 -24.36 -1.61 8.44
N VAL A 414 -23.60 -1.71 7.34
CA VAL A 414 -22.35 -2.49 7.28
C VAL A 414 -21.29 -1.87 8.20
N ASP A 415 -21.13 -0.55 8.15
CA ASP A 415 -20.21 0.18 9.04
C ASP A 415 -20.59 -0.01 10.52
N ALA A 416 -21.90 -0.04 10.82
CA ALA A 416 -22.38 -0.32 12.17
C ALA A 416 -22.05 -1.76 12.64
N MET A 417 -22.06 -2.76 11.74
CA MET A 417 -21.62 -4.13 12.08
C MET A 417 -20.13 -4.16 12.42
N ALA A 418 -19.28 -3.49 11.64
CA ALA A 418 -17.84 -3.37 11.93
C ALA A 418 -17.63 -2.72 13.31
N GLN A 419 -18.30 -1.60 13.57
CA GLN A 419 -18.22 -0.89 14.85
C GLN A 419 -18.71 -1.75 16.02
N ALA A 420 -19.74 -2.59 15.83
CA ALA A 420 -20.22 -3.48 16.88
C ALA A 420 -19.16 -4.52 17.28
N ILE A 421 -18.43 -5.09 16.31
CA ILE A 421 -17.32 -6.02 16.58
C ILE A 421 -16.18 -5.28 17.32
N GLU A 422 -15.78 -4.11 16.85
CA GLU A 422 -14.72 -3.31 17.49
C GLU A 422 -15.08 -2.90 18.93
N ASN A 423 -16.34 -2.53 19.17
CA ASN A 423 -16.82 -2.21 20.51
C ASN A 423 -16.78 -3.44 21.42
N ALA A 424 -17.17 -4.62 20.91
CA ALA A 424 -17.11 -5.87 21.66
C ALA A 424 -15.66 -6.26 22.00
N ILE A 425 -14.72 -6.08 21.08
CA ILE A 425 -13.28 -6.29 21.31
C ILE A 425 -12.77 -5.34 22.40
N THR A 426 -13.14 -4.06 22.32
CA THR A 426 -12.70 -3.04 23.29
C THR A 426 -13.24 -3.29 24.70
N ALA A 427 -14.40 -3.93 24.81
CA ALA A 427 -15.04 -4.27 26.09
C ALA A 427 -14.45 -5.52 26.76
N LEU A 428 -13.58 -6.27 26.08
CA LEU A 428 -12.98 -7.50 26.61
C LEU A 428 -12.17 -7.22 27.87
N GLN A 429 -12.30 -8.13 28.85
CA GLN A 429 -11.53 -8.10 30.08
C GLN A 429 -10.69 -9.36 30.20
N TYR A 430 -9.40 -9.20 30.46
CA TYR A 430 -8.51 -10.31 30.74
C TYR A 430 -8.93 -11.07 31.99
N LYS A 431 -8.68 -12.38 32.01
CA LYS A 431 -8.72 -13.19 33.20
C LYS A 431 -7.66 -12.70 34.21
N ASP A 432 -7.94 -12.86 35.48
CA ASP A 432 -6.95 -12.61 36.51
C ASP A 432 -5.80 -13.63 36.39
N ALA A 433 -4.59 -13.24 36.76
CA ALA A 433 -3.45 -14.15 36.83
C ALA A 433 -3.68 -15.23 37.91
N ASP A 434 -3.04 -16.39 37.75
CA ASP A 434 -3.05 -17.47 38.73
C ASP A 434 -2.01 -17.24 39.82
N TYR A 435 -2.48 -16.96 41.03
CA TYR A 435 -1.64 -16.73 42.20
C TYR A 435 -1.37 -17.99 43.03
N THR A 436 -1.77 -19.18 42.59
CA THR A 436 -1.62 -20.42 43.36
C THR A 436 -0.19 -20.65 43.82
N LYS A 437 0.81 -20.44 43.00
CA LYS A 437 2.24 -20.57 43.36
C LYS A 437 2.68 -19.54 44.41
N VAL A 438 2.19 -18.32 44.33
CA VAL A 438 2.47 -17.25 45.29
C VAL A 438 1.87 -17.62 46.63
N ASP A 439 0.63 -18.07 46.65
CA ASP A 439 -0.07 -18.46 47.88
C ASP A 439 0.58 -19.67 48.54
N GLU A 440 1.04 -20.65 47.77
CA GLU A 440 1.83 -21.77 48.26
C GLU A 440 3.17 -21.33 48.84
N ALA A 441 3.89 -20.42 48.18
CA ALA A 441 5.16 -19.90 48.66
C ALA A 441 4.98 -19.12 49.97
N ILE A 442 3.94 -18.29 50.07
CA ILE A 442 3.58 -17.57 51.30
C ILE A 442 3.22 -18.55 52.42
N ALA A 443 2.44 -19.60 52.12
CA ALA A 443 2.08 -20.62 53.12
C ALA A 443 3.32 -21.36 53.63
N LYS A 444 4.24 -21.76 52.75
CA LYS A 444 5.53 -22.37 53.15
C LYS A 444 6.36 -21.43 54.02
N ALA A 445 6.48 -20.17 53.64
CA ALA A 445 7.20 -19.16 54.42
C ALA A 445 6.57 -18.94 55.79
N SER A 446 5.23 -18.90 55.85
CA SER A 446 4.48 -18.69 57.11
C SER A 446 4.56 -19.88 58.06
N ALA A 447 4.83 -21.09 57.59
CA ALA A 447 5.02 -22.31 58.38
C ALA A 447 6.42 -22.37 59.04
N LEU A 448 7.38 -21.53 58.63
CA LEU A 448 8.71 -21.49 59.19
C LEU A 448 8.71 -20.80 60.56
N ASN A 449 9.47 -21.37 61.52
CA ASN A 449 9.69 -20.71 62.81
C ASN A 449 10.73 -19.58 62.64
N LYS A 450 10.30 -18.32 62.55
CA LYS A 450 11.16 -17.13 62.39
C LYS A 450 12.29 -17.05 63.41
N ASP A 451 12.04 -17.48 64.63
CA ASP A 451 13.03 -17.39 65.69
C ASP A 451 14.21 -18.37 65.53
N ALA A 452 14.06 -19.35 64.68
CA ALA A 452 15.11 -20.30 64.34
C ALA A 452 16.17 -19.74 63.39
N TYR A 453 15.92 -18.60 62.74
CA TYR A 453 16.82 -18.03 61.72
C TYR A 453 17.50 -16.75 62.22
N THR A 454 18.66 -16.43 61.65
CA THR A 454 19.45 -15.26 62.03
C THR A 454 18.81 -13.97 61.55
N ASP A 455 18.24 -13.99 60.33
CA ASP A 455 17.49 -12.87 59.75
C ASP A 455 16.37 -13.41 58.85
N PHE A 456 15.16 -12.92 59.03
CA PHE A 456 13.96 -13.31 58.28
C PHE A 456 13.44 -12.16 57.39
N THR A 457 14.11 -11.00 57.39
CA THR A 457 13.66 -9.74 56.77
C THR A 457 13.49 -9.88 55.26
N ALA A 458 14.38 -10.62 54.58
CA ALA A 458 14.31 -10.84 53.14
C ALA A 458 13.01 -11.56 52.71
N VAL A 459 12.57 -12.57 53.53
CA VAL A 459 11.33 -13.30 53.26
C VAL A 459 10.12 -12.39 53.46
N GLU A 460 10.09 -11.61 54.57
CA GLU A 460 9.01 -10.65 54.81
C GLU A 460 8.93 -9.59 53.75
N THR A 461 10.08 -9.10 53.27
CA THR A 461 10.15 -8.12 52.17
C THR A 461 9.57 -8.71 50.85
N ALA A 462 9.93 -9.94 50.50
CA ALA A 462 9.42 -10.60 49.32
C ALA A 462 7.90 -10.82 49.39
N ILE A 463 7.37 -11.24 50.55
CA ILE A 463 5.93 -11.39 50.77
C ILE A 463 5.20 -10.05 50.66
N ASN A 464 5.72 -8.99 51.26
CA ASN A 464 5.11 -7.66 51.21
C ASN A 464 5.18 -7.00 49.83
N ALA A 465 6.07 -7.47 48.94
CA ALA A 465 6.19 -7.00 47.55
C ALA A 465 5.17 -7.64 46.60
N VAL A 466 4.35 -8.59 47.05
CA VAL A 466 3.35 -9.25 46.22
C VAL A 466 2.25 -8.28 45.84
N VAL A 467 2.06 -8.11 44.50
CA VAL A 467 1.01 -7.31 43.88
C VAL A 467 -0.07 -8.25 43.34
N ARG A 468 -1.37 -8.01 43.66
CA ARG A 468 -2.46 -8.95 43.40
C ARG A 468 -3.50 -8.46 42.38
N ASP A 469 -3.16 -7.47 41.58
CA ASP A 469 -4.03 -6.92 40.53
C ASP A 469 -3.55 -7.24 39.09
N LYS A 470 -2.68 -8.26 38.95
CA LYS A 470 -2.16 -8.72 37.68
C LYS A 470 -3.19 -9.59 36.93
N ASN A 471 -3.20 -9.48 35.63
CA ASN A 471 -4.01 -10.31 34.75
C ASN A 471 -3.17 -11.45 34.12
N ILE A 472 -3.82 -12.35 33.40
CA ILE A 472 -3.20 -13.56 32.81
C ILE A 472 -2.03 -13.27 31.86
N THR A 473 -2.00 -12.09 31.18
CA THR A 473 -0.88 -11.72 30.31
C THR A 473 0.37 -11.31 31.08
N GLU A 474 0.25 -11.13 32.39
CA GLU A 474 1.31 -10.78 33.32
C GLU A 474 1.68 -11.97 34.26
N GLN A 475 1.31 -13.21 33.86
CA GLN A 475 1.53 -14.44 34.65
C GLN A 475 3.01 -14.64 35.01
N ASP A 476 3.92 -14.31 34.09
CA ASP A 476 5.36 -14.41 34.35
C ASP A 476 5.84 -13.52 35.50
N GLU A 477 5.23 -12.35 35.66
CA GLU A 477 5.53 -11.47 36.80
C GLU A 477 5.01 -12.07 38.10
N VAL A 478 3.85 -12.71 38.10
CA VAL A 478 3.28 -13.39 39.26
C VAL A 478 4.14 -14.61 39.62
N ASP A 479 4.58 -15.39 38.64
CA ASP A 479 5.50 -16.52 38.87
C ASP A 479 6.86 -16.05 39.45
N ALA A 480 7.34 -14.88 38.99
CA ALA A 480 8.55 -14.27 39.53
C ALA A 480 8.40 -13.83 41.01
N MET A 481 7.21 -13.36 41.44
CA MET A 481 6.94 -13.06 42.85
C MET A 481 6.99 -14.32 43.72
N ALA A 482 6.39 -15.42 43.25
CA ALA A 482 6.48 -16.72 43.93
C ALA A 482 7.93 -17.18 44.11
N LYS A 483 8.68 -17.09 43.00
CA LYS A 483 10.12 -17.43 43.00
C LYS A 483 10.93 -16.56 43.95
N ALA A 484 10.68 -15.26 44.04
CA ALA A 484 11.37 -14.36 44.93
C ALA A 484 11.18 -14.75 46.40
N ILE A 485 9.97 -15.22 46.79
CA ILE A 485 9.71 -15.72 48.13
C ILE A 485 10.47 -17.02 48.39
N GLU A 486 10.48 -17.94 47.43
CA GLU A 486 11.19 -19.22 47.53
C GLU A 486 12.71 -19.02 47.58
N ASP A 487 13.27 -18.12 46.78
CA ASP A 487 14.69 -17.77 46.82
C ASP A 487 15.08 -17.15 48.17
N ALA A 488 14.21 -16.27 48.70
CA ALA A 488 14.44 -15.66 50.03
C ALA A 488 14.40 -16.72 51.17
N MET A 489 13.49 -17.70 51.09
CA MET A 489 13.46 -18.83 52.02
C MET A 489 14.71 -19.71 51.91
N ALA A 490 15.16 -19.98 50.68
CA ALA A 490 16.35 -20.79 50.44
C ALA A 490 17.64 -20.13 50.97
N ALA A 491 17.65 -18.81 51.06
CA ALA A 491 18.78 -18.02 51.58
C ALA A 491 18.80 -17.91 53.11
N LEU A 492 17.79 -18.45 53.82
CA LEU A 492 17.74 -18.38 55.30
C LEU A 492 18.89 -19.15 55.93
N VAL A 493 19.49 -18.54 56.96
CA VAL A 493 20.57 -19.14 57.77
C VAL A 493 20.05 -19.43 59.16
N GLU A 494 20.05 -20.70 59.56
CA GLU A 494 19.63 -21.08 60.93
C GLU A 494 20.56 -20.50 62.00
N LYS A 495 20.00 -20.12 63.13
CA LYS A 495 20.78 -19.72 64.28
C LYS A 495 21.59 -20.92 64.81
N PRO A 496 22.84 -20.71 65.20
CA PRO A 496 23.60 -21.78 65.78
C PRO A 496 22.87 -22.31 67.03
N THR A 497 22.56 -23.60 67.07
CA THR A 497 22.03 -24.26 68.26
C THR A 497 23.12 -24.17 69.31
N GLU A 498 22.86 -23.45 70.45
CA GLU A 498 23.78 -23.49 71.58
C GLU A 498 24.00 -24.95 71.99
N ALA A 499 25.26 -25.37 71.96
CA ALA A 499 25.63 -26.70 72.40
C ALA A 499 25.30 -26.77 73.94
N PRO A 500 24.72 -27.86 74.42
CA PRO A 500 24.41 -27.98 75.85
C PRO A 500 25.69 -27.75 76.67
N THR A 501 25.64 -26.77 77.57
CA THR A 501 26.67 -26.42 78.54
C THR A 501 27.07 -27.65 79.34
N ALA A 502 28.28 -28.19 79.07
CA ALA A 502 28.82 -29.33 79.80
C ALA A 502 29.07 -28.89 81.24
N THR A 503 28.47 -29.60 82.19
CA THR A 503 28.68 -29.51 83.67
C THR A 503 30.18 -29.66 83.96
N PRO A 504 30.80 -28.79 84.82
CA PRO A 504 32.23 -28.88 85.12
C PRO A 504 32.59 -30.10 85.93
N THR A 505 33.40 -30.99 85.40
CA THR A 505 34.06 -32.08 86.18
C THR A 505 35.51 -31.64 86.53
N ALA A 506 35.82 -31.83 87.73
CA ALA A 506 37.02 -31.37 88.48
C ALA A 506 38.36 -31.69 87.85
N THR A 507 39.28 -30.74 88.06
CA THR A 507 40.69 -30.74 87.77
C THR A 507 41.45 -31.92 88.42
N PRO A 508 42.51 -32.44 87.84
CA PRO A 508 43.77 -32.58 88.52
C PRO A 508 44.97 -31.91 87.86
N THR A 509 45.81 -31.50 88.70
CA THR A 509 47.04 -30.78 88.78
C THR A 509 48.21 -31.32 87.93
N ALA A 510 48.89 -30.39 87.27
CA ALA A 510 50.35 -30.13 87.08
C ALA A 510 51.28 -31.26 86.58
N ALA A 511 52.10 -31.02 85.68
CA ALA A 511 53.35 -30.30 85.51
C ALA A 511 54.18 -30.84 84.31
N PRO A 512 55.38 -30.35 83.98
CA PRO A 512 55.59 -29.32 83.03
C PRO A 512 56.57 -29.75 81.88
N SER A 513 56.77 -28.77 80.98
CA SER A 513 58.03 -28.60 80.19
C SER A 513 58.24 -29.42 78.94
N ALA A 514 58.20 -28.76 77.85
CA ALA A 514 59.37 -28.48 76.99
C ALA A 514 58.98 -27.78 75.74
N SER A 515 59.50 -26.59 75.56
CA SER A 515 59.69 -25.96 74.21
C SER A 515 60.87 -26.67 73.58
N PRO A 516 61.08 -26.76 72.31
CA PRO A 516 61.34 -25.60 71.47
C PRO A 516 60.96 -25.70 69.92
N THR A 517 61.08 -24.56 69.35
CA THR A 517 61.74 -24.22 68.06
C THR A 517 60.88 -24.19 66.80
N ALA A 518 60.74 -23.01 66.41
CA ALA A 518 60.58 -22.21 65.19
C ALA A 518 60.82 -22.84 63.86
N ALA A 519 60.00 -22.31 62.97
CA ALA A 519 60.24 -21.79 61.60
C ALA A 519 60.36 -22.81 60.42
N PRO A 520 60.24 -22.38 59.18
CA PRO A 520 59.62 -21.15 58.64
C PRO A 520 58.63 -21.33 57.47
N THR A 521 57.86 -20.34 57.25
CA THR A 521 57.42 -19.66 56.00
C THR A 521 57.43 -20.41 54.67
N ALA A 522 56.31 -20.46 54.02
CA ALA A 522 56.18 -20.24 52.59
C ALA A 522 54.83 -19.65 52.24
N THR A 523 54.86 -18.45 51.69
CA THR A 523 53.74 -17.73 51.08
C THR A 523 53.56 -18.23 49.64
N PRO A 524 52.35 -18.49 49.19
CA PRO A 524 52.09 -18.42 47.74
C PRO A 524 51.33 -17.16 47.40
N THR A 525 51.84 -16.54 46.38
CA THR A 525 51.46 -15.34 45.66
C THR A 525 50.05 -15.45 45.05
N ALA A 526 49.24 -14.42 45.28
CA ALA A 526 47.97 -14.24 44.62
C ALA A 526 48.14 -13.92 43.12
N ALA A 527 47.35 -14.56 42.27
CA ALA A 527 47.19 -14.17 40.88
C ALA A 527 45.97 -13.20 40.75
N PRO A 528 46.05 -12.20 39.87
CA PRO A 528 45.01 -11.17 39.79
C PRO A 528 43.78 -11.63 38.99
N SER A 529 42.61 -11.39 39.57
CA SER A 529 41.29 -11.52 38.97
C SER A 529 41.05 -10.36 38.02
N ALA A 530 40.78 -10.66 36.75
CA ALA A 530 40.35 -9.67 35.79
C ALA A 530 38.87 -9.30 36.00
N SER A 531 38.63 -8.02 36.22
CA SER A 531 37.27 -7.41 36.30
C SER A 531 36.69 -7.22 34.90
N PRO A 532 35.46 -7.58 34.62
CA PRO A 532 34.85 -7.20 33.36
C PRO A 532 34.39 -5.75 33.38
N THR A 533 34.76 -5.02 32.36
CA THR A 533 34.39 -3.62 32.12
C THR A 533 32.92 -3.48 31.83
N ALA A 534 32.23 -2.64 32.57
CA ALA A 534 30.84 -2.28 32.37
C ALA A 534 30.68 -1.45 31.09
N VAL A 535 29.73 -1.85 30.22
CA VAL A 535 29.24 -1.07 29.07
C VAL A 535 28.33 0.04 29.59
N PRO A 536 28.50 1.30 29.18
CA PRO A 536 27.60 2.36 29.62
C PRO A 536 26.24 2.26 28.89
N THR A 537 25.17 2.14 29.67
CA THR A 537 23.79 2.26 29.21
C THR A 537 23.47 3.73 28.99
N ALA A 538 23.12 4.09 27.75
CA ALA A 538 22.66 5.42 27.42
C ALA A 538 21.25 5.66 28.00
N THR A 539 21.11 6.68 28.81
CA THR A 539 19.83 7.16 29.33
C THR A 539 19.09 7.93 28.23
N PRO A 540 17.82 7.65 27.93
CA PRO A 540 17.07 8.50 27.00
C PRO A 540 16.71 9.83 27.69
N THR A 541 17.16 10.92 27.08
CA THR A 541 16.80 12.28 27.48
C THR A 541 15.37 12.55 27.05
N ALA A 542 14.52 12.91 27.99
CA ALA A 542 13.15 13.34 27.75
C ALA A 542 13.12 14.64 26.90
N ALA A 543 12.33 14.65 25.84
CA ALA A 543 12.05 15.84 25.04
C ALA A 543 11.13 16.80 25.83
N PRO A 544 11.34 18.11 25.75
CA PRO A 544 10.47 19.08 26.40
C PRO A 544 9.12 19.19 25.70
N SER A 545 8.05 19.10 26.48
CA SER A 545 6.66 19.37 26.08
C SER A 545 6.51 20.85 25.71
N ALA A 546 6.19 21.13 24.44
CA ALA A 546 5.82 22.46 24.01
C ALA A 546 4.33 22.71 24.33
N SER A 547 4.07 23.69 25.16
CA SER A 547 2.75 24.25 25.42
C SER A 547 2.23 25.01 24.19
N PRO A 548 0.96 24.90 23.78
CA PRO A 548 0.45 25.66 22.64
C PRO A 548 0.26 27.13 23.02
N THR A 549 0.98 27.99 22.32
CA THR A 549 0.77 29.44 22.37
C THR A 549 -0.42 29.80 21.49
N ALA A 550 -1.39 30.52 22.06
CA ALA A 550 -2.57 31.00 21.36
C ALA A 550 -2.20 31.93 20.19
N ALA A 551 -2.83 31.70 19.02
CA ALA A 551 -2.71 32.54 17.85
C ALA A 551 -3.41 33.89 18.05
N PRO A 552 -2.86 35.01 17.57
CA PRO A 552 -3.53 36.31 17.61
C PRO A 552 -4.63 36.39 16.54
N THR A 553 -5.79 36.87 16.94
CA THR A 553 -6.96 37.17 16.12
C THR A 553 -6.63 38.33 15.17
N ALA A 554 -6.67 38.07 13.87
CA ALA A 554 -6.49 39.10 12.86
C ALA A 554 -7.80 39.88 12.64
N THR A 555 -7.72 41.18 12.74
CA THR A 555 -8.77 42.16 12.42
C THR A 555 -8.92 42.27 10.90
N PRO A 556 -10.12 42.29 10.31
CA PRO A 556 -10.28 42.41 8.85
C PRO A 556 -9.95 43.83 8.38
N THR A 557 -8.97 43.91 7.48
CA THR A 557 -8.62 45.15 6.78
C THR A 557 -9.45 45.26 5.50
N VAL A 558 -10.13 46.40 5.35
CA VAL A 558 -11.00 46.74 4.20
C VAL A 558 -10.15 46.89 2.93
N LYS A 559 -10.54 46.15 1.86
CA LYS A 559 -9.94 46.20 0.51
C LYS A 559 -10.32 47.47 -0.21
N PRO A 560 -9.39 48.21 -0.82
CA PRO A 560 -9.74 49.33 -1.73
C PRO A 560 -10.23 48.79 -3.07
N THR A 561 -11.33 49.37 -3.55
CA THR A 561 -11.97 49.11 -4.84
C THR A 561 -11.09 49.69 -5.95
N ALA A 562 -10.62 48.84 -6.87
CA ALA A 562 -9.91 49.24 -8.06
C ALA A 562 -10.88 49.63 -9.19
N THR A 563 -10.67 50.77 -9.79
CA THR A 563 -11.40 51.30 -10.96
C THR A 563 -10.94 50.56 -12.23
N PRO A 564 -11.83 50.16 -13.16
CA PRO A 564 -11.43 49.43 -14.36
C PRO A 564 -10.73 50.35 -15.37
N THR A 565 -9.55 49.89 -15.82
CA THR A 565 -8.80 50.49 -16.93
C THR A 565 -9.30 49.89 -18.26
N PRO A 566 -9.52 50.68 -19.33
CA PRO A 566 -10.01 50.18 -20.60
C PRO A 566 -8.92 49.38 -21.36
N ALA A 567 -9.36 48.30 -22.05
CA ALA A 567 -8.54 47.40 -22.85
C ALA A 567 -7.83 48.13 -24.03
N PRO A 568 -6.57 47.75 -24.37
CA PRO A 568 -5.89 48.29 -25.56
C PRO A 568 -6.44 47.63 -26.83
N LYS A 569 -6.60 48.48 -27.86
CA LYS A 569 -7.02 48.11 -29.23
C LYS A 569 -5.91 47.32 -29.91
N ALA A 570 -6.30 46.26 -30.65
CA ALA A 570 -5.41 45.46 -31.47
C ALA A 570 -4.69 46.26 -32.56
N ASP A 571 -3.38 46.01 -32.71
CA ASP A 571 -2.52 46.54 -33.76
C ASP A 571 -2.55 45.60 -34.97
N PRO A 572 -2.87 46.06 -36.20
CA PRO A 572 -3.02 45.20 -37.36
C PRO A 572 -1.71 44.79 -38.07
N ASN A 573 -0.53 45.09 -37.49
CA ASN A 573 0.75 44.91 -38.20
C ASN A 573 1.77 43.97 -37.52
N ASN A 574 1.33 42.89 -36.86
CA ASN A 574 2.29 41.91 -36.36
C ASN A 574 2.38 40.69 -37.34
N PRO A 575 3.53 40.44 -37.98
CA PRO A 575 3.66 39.31 -38.90
C PRO A 575 3.64 37.97 -38.14
N LYS A 576 2.81 37.05 -38.60
CA LYS A 576 2.78 35.65 -38.19
C LYS A 576 4.16 35.04 -38.34
N THR A 577 4.85 34.79 -37.24
CA THR A 577 6.02 33.91 -37.22
C THR A 577 5.53 32.47 -37.34
N GLY A 578 6.10 31.79 -38.34
CA GLY A 578 5.67 30.48 -38.76
C GLY A 578 5.83 29.40 -37.67
N SER A 579 4.86 28.55 -37.66
CA SER A 579 4.85 27.23 -37.06
C SER A 579 6.12 26.47 -37.44
N SER A 580 7.01 26.24 -36.50
CA SER A 580 8.06 25.23 -36.64
C SER A 580 7.46 23.87 -36.29
N ASN A 581 7.06 23.12 -37.30
CA ASN A 581 6.84 21.69 -37.18
C ASN A 581 8.16 21.01 -36.82
N LEU A 582 8.40 20.82 -35.52
CA LEU A 582 9.35 19.81 -35.06
C LEU A 582 8.57 18.49 -34.99
N PRO A 583 8.95 17.47 -35.77
CA PRO A 583 8.37 16.15 -35.60
C PRO A 583 8.76 15.66 -34.20
N VAL A 584 7.77 15.24 -33.44
CA VAL A 584 7.97 14.44 -32.23
C VAL A 584 8.62 13.14 -32.66
N VAL A 585 9.94 13.07 -32.55
CA VAL A 585 10.69 11.84 -32.76
C VAL A 585 10.51 11.02 -31.48
N PHE A 586 9.45 10.23 -31.42
CA PHE A 586 9.44 9.07 -30.55
C PHE A 586 10.63 8.19 -30.93
N GLY A 587 11.47 7.88 -29.95
CA GLY A 587 12.67 7.10 -30.18
C GLY A 587 12.37 5.79 -30.89
N SER A 588 12.71 5.73 -32.17
CA SER A 588 12.48 4.61 -33.08
C SER A 588 13.22 3.31 -32.71
N ALA A 589 13.94 3.27 -31.60
CA ALA A 589 14.70 2.08 -31.17
C ALA A 589 13.84 1.04 -30.43
N ALA A 590 12.86 1.46 -29.62
CA ALA A 590 11.96 0.51 -28.94
C ALA A 590 10.90 -0.06 -29.88
N LEU A 591 10.51 0.68 -30.94
CA LEU A 591 9.52 0.23 -31.92
C LEU A 591 10.04 -0.84 -32.89
N VAL A 592 11.35 -0.95 -33.11
CA VAL A 592 11.91 -1.95 -34.02
C VAL A 592 11.83 -3.36 -33.47
N LEU A 593 11.86 -3.56 -32.16
CA LEU A 593 11.70 -4.88 -31.53
C LEU A 593 10.23 -5.25 -31.31
N SER A 594 9.37 -4.27 -30.99
CA SER A 594 7.92 -4.52 -30.86
C SER A 594 7.20 -4.54 -32.22
N GLY A 595 7.65 -3.77 -33.19
CA GLY A 595 7.14 -3.78 -34.58
C GLY A 595 7.36 -5.11 -35.29
N GLY A 596 8.41 -5.85 -34.93
CA GLY A 596 8.66 -7.19 -35.45
C GLY A 596 7.59 -8.20 -35.04
N ALA A 597 7.14 -8.15 -33.82
CA ALA A 597 6.07 -9.02 -33.29
C ALA A 597 4.70 -8.62 -33.87
N LEU A 598 4.40 -7.33 -33.97
CA LEU A 598 3.15 -6.85 -34.57
C LEU A 598 3.04 -7.14 -36.07
N ALA A 599 4.15 -7.00 -36.83
CA ALA A 599 4.20 -7.37 -38.24
C ALA A 599 4.02 -8.89 -38.43
N ALA A 600 4.55 -9.72 -37.52
CA ALA A 600 4.35 -11.16 -37.56
C ALA A 600 2.89 -11.56 -37.31
N VAL A 601 2.19 -10.90 -36.40
CA VAL A 601 0.76 -11.14 -36.11
C VAL A 601 -0.13 -10.68 -37.27
N LEU A 602 0.15 -9.55 -37.90
CA LEU A 602 -0.60 -9.08 -39.06
C LEU A 602 -0.39 -9.95 -40.30
N ILE A 603 0.83 -10.45 -40.54
CA ILE A 603 1.13 -11.39 -41.63
C ILE A 603 0.47 -12.75 -41.36
N TYR A 604 0.44 -13.21 -40.10
CA TYR A 604 -0.24 -14.45 -39.72
C TYR A 604 -1.76 -14.36 -39.88
N LYS A 605 -2.41 -13.25 -39.46
CA LYS A 605 -3.84 -13.02 -39.69
C LYS A 605 -4.19 -12.96 -41.19
N LYS A 606 -3.37 -12.29 -41.99
CA LYS A 606 -3.60 -12.22 -43.44
C LYS A 606 -3.51 -13.59 -44.13
N LYS A 607 -2.59 -14.47 -43.72
CA LYS A 607 -2.48 -15.84 -44.22
C LYS A 607 -3.62 -16.77 -43.78
N ARG A 608 -4.35 -16.46 -42.73
CA ARG A 608 -5.48 -17.28 -42.24
C ARG A 608 -6.80 -16.94 -42.94
N HIS A 609 -6.89 -15.78 -43.61
CA HIS A 609 -8.06 -15.40 -44.42
C HIS A 609 -7.92 -15.78 -45.90
N GLU A 610 -6.77 -16.29 -46.30
CA GLU A 610 -6.51 -16.76 -47.69
C GLU A 610 -6.42 -18.31 -47.76
N LYS A 611 -6.86 -19.03 -46.73
CA LYS A 611 -7.05 -20.49 -46.77
C LYS A 611 -8.54 -20.79 -46.41
#